data_11aef3e0dde10ac7437b57551f28befd
#
_entry.id   11aef3e0dde10ac7437b57551f28befd
#
_cell.length_a   1.000
_cell.length_b   1.000
_cell.length_c   1.000
_cell.angle_alpha   90.00
_cell.angle_beta   90.00
_cell.angle_gamma   90.00
#
_symmetry.space_group_name_H-M   'P 1'
#
loop_
_entity.id
_entity.type
_entity.pdbx_description
1 polymer ?
#
loop_
_entity_poly.entity_id
_entity_poly.type
_entity_poly.pdbx_seq_one_letter_code
_entity_poly.pdbx_strand_id
1 'polypeptide(L)'
;MNANWEQFNRERKEGFDEFRRLSAPENLVNDKRISGGKKTATELKAYFREIVELDLQSLIDRLQANDDLNAYTVLCAYTQKMLDSQTRLNCVTEVIREAFTTAEEHDNQWYNSDNKPPIYGVPFSVKCSFNMKGYHTTIGFVKKLAEAKNEVDCPFIAHLRNLGGIPFVLTNVPQGFISWLSS
;
A
#
# COMPACT_ATOMS: atom_id res chain seq x y z
N MET A 1 -1.65 -28.50 -11.76
CA MET A 1 -1.77 -27.16 -11.10
C MET A 1 -2.32 -26.20 -12.15
N ASN A 2 -3.18 -25.25 -11.81
CA ASN A 2 -3.86 -24.40 -12.80
C ASN A 2 -2.87 -23.32 -13.27
N ALA A 3 -2.70 -23.11 -14.60
CA ALA A 3 -1.80 -22.11 -15.17
C ALA A 3 -2.07 -20.69 -14.63
N ASN A 4 -3.32 -20.33 -14.34
CA ASN A 4 -3.70 -19.06 -13.74
C ASN A 4 -3.13 -18.89 -12.31
N TRP A 5 -3.04 -19.98 -11.54
CA TRP A 5 -2.44 -19.95 -10.20
C TRP A 5 -0.93 -19.74 -10.25
N GLU A 6 -0.25 -20.38 -11.19
CA GLU A 6 1.20 -20.23 -11.37
C GLU A 6 1.56 -18.81 -11.85
N GLN A 7 0.76 -18.27 -12.79
CA GLN A 7 0.90 -16.89 -13.24
C GLN A 7 0.67 -15.91 -12.08
N PHE A 8 -0.42 -16.06 -11.32
CA PHE A 8 -0.73 -15.22 -10.18
C PHE A 8 0.40 -15.22 -9.14
N ASN A 9 0.93 -16.40 -8.79
CA ASN A 9 2.03 -16.49 -7.82
C ASN A 9 3.32 -15.83 -8.31
N ARG A 10 3.60 -15.87 -9.59
CA ARG A 10 4.75 -15.18 -10.19
C ARG A 10 4.56 -13.67 -10.11
N GLU A 11 3.42 -13.16 -10.58
CA GLU A 11 3.09 -11.73 -10.52
C GLU A 11 3.09 -11.21 -9.08
N ARG A 12 2.54 -11.99 -8.15
CA ARG A 12 2.55 -11.70 -6.71
C ARG A 12 3.98 -11.57 -6.17
N LYS A 13 4.84 -12.53 -6.46
CA LYS A 13 6.25 -12.51 -6.02
C LYS A 13 6.98 -11.28 -6.57
N GLU A 14 6.85 -11.01 -7.86
CA GLU A 14 7.45 -9.83 -8.50
C GLU A 14 7.00 -8.53 -7.83
N GLY A 15 5.72 -8.39 -7.50
CA GLY A 15 5.19 -7.23 -6.80
C GLY A 15 5.80 -7.06 -5.41
N PHE A 16 5.91 -8.14 -4.63
CA PHE A 16 6.57 -8.08 -3.31
C PHE A 16 8.05 -7.73 -3.41
N ASP A 17 8.76 -8.27 -4.40
CA ASP A 17 10.18 -7.97 -4.61
C ASP A 17 10.38 -6.51 -5.03
N GLU A 18 9.48 -5.97 -5.86
CA GLU A 18 9.45 -4.56 -6.22
C GLU A 18 9.20 -3.66 -5.00
N PHE A 19 8.19 -3.95 -4.18
CA PHE A 19 7.87 -3.18 -2.97
C PHE A 19 9.03 -3.21 -1.98
N ARG A 20 9.67 -4.38 -1.81
CA ARG A 20 10.88 -4.50 -0.98
C ARG A 20 11.99 -3.59 -1.49
N ARG A 21 12.24 -3.57 -2.80
CA ARG A 21 13.27 -2.74 -3.41
C ARG A 21 12.96 -1.24 -3.27
N LEU A 22 11.71 -0.83 -3.51
CA LEU A 22 11.30 0.57 -3.48
C LEU A 22 11.30 1.17 -2.08
N SER A 23 11.01 0.37 -1.06
CA SER A 23 10.89 0.85 0.33
C SER A 23 12.08 0.52 1.23
N ALA A 24 13.10 -0.21 0.72
CA ALA A 24 14.28 -0.57 1.52
C ALA A 24 15.06 0.67 1.96
N PRO A 25 15.26 0.88 3.28
CA PRO A 25 15.99 2.05 3.78
C PRO A 25 17.37 2.21 3.18
N GLU A 26 18.03 1.11 2.86
CA GLU A 26 19.36 1.10 2.22
C GLU A 26 19.33 1.73 0.81
N ASN A 27 18.23 1.59 0.08
CA ASN A 27 18.04 2.15 -1.26
C ASN A 27 17.54 3.59 -1.22
N LEU A 28 17.07 4.07 -0.07
CA LEU A 28 16.44 5.38 0.11
C LEU A 28 17.39 6.40 0.75
N VAL A 29 18.62 6.01 1.08
CA VAL A 29 19.65 6.93 1.55
C VAL A 29 19.92 7.98 0.49
N ASN A 30 19.72 9.27 0.83
CA ASN A 30 19.80 10.42 -0.08
C ASN A 30 18.76 10.45 -1.22
N ASP A 31 17.71 9.64 -1.16
CA ASP A 31 16.60 9.73 -2.10
C ASP A 31 15.85 11.07 -1.90
N LYS A 32 15.74 11.87 -2.96
CA LYS A 32 15.09 13.18 -2.92
C LYS A 32 13.58 13.12 -2.66
N ARG A 33 12.97 11.95 -2.88
CA ARG A 33 11.54 11.69 -2.61
C ARG A 33 11.27 11.50 -1.13
N ILE A 34 12.30 11.16 -0.34
CA ILE A 34 12.14 10.99 1.10
C ILE A 34 12.22 12.35 1.78
N SER A 35 11.16 12.69 2.49
CA SER A 35 11.08 13.90 3.29
C SER A 35 11.90 13.79 4.60
N GLY A 36 12.10 14.92 5.27
CA GLY A 36 12.86 14.96 6.52
C GLY A 36 14.39 14.98 6.36
N GLY A 37 14.89 15.26 5.14
CA GLY A 37 16.31 15.48 4.88
C GLY A 37 17.15 14.20 4.70
N LYS A 38 18.47 14.37 4.66
CA LYS A 38 19.41 13.26 4.50
C LYS A 38 19.48 12.42 5.77
N LYS A 39 19.17 11.14 5.66
CA LYS A 39 19.19 10.17 6.75
C LYS A 39 20.01 8.94 6.34
N THR A 40 20.72 8.35 7.28
CA THR A 40 21.31 7.02 7.12
C THR A 40 20.22 5.94 7.09
N ALA A 41 20.55 4.74 6.62
CA ALA A 41 19.61 3.61 6.64
C ALA A 41 19.06 3.31 8.05
N THR A 42 19.89 3.45 9.09
CA THR A 42 19.47 3.25 10.48
C THR A 42 18.49 4.32 10.95
N GLU A 43 18.76 5.58 10.62
CA GLU A 43 17.85 6.69 10.93
C GLU A 43 16.53 6.58 10.15
N LEU A 44 16.56 6.12 8.90
CA LEU A 44 15.35 5.85 8.13
C LEU A 44 14.50 4.73 8.76
N LYS A 45 15.14 3.64 9.25
CA LYS A 45 14.42 2.59 9.97
C LYS A 45 13.74 3.10 11.24
N ALA A 46 14.40 3.96 11.98
CA ALA A 46 13.82 4.60 13.18
C ALA A 46 12.67 5.53 12.79
N TYR A 47 12.86 6.37 11.79
CA TYR A 47 11.85 7.30 11.29
C TYR A 47 10.60 6.58 10.75
N PHE A 48 10.77 5.48 10.00
CA PHE A 48 9.64 4.68 9.54
C PHE A 48 8.85 4.03 10.68
N ARG A 49 9.53 3.62 11.77
CA ARG A 49 8.84 3.13 12.97
C ARG A 49 8.01 4.23 13.62
N GLU A 50 8.57 5.44 13.77
CA GLU A 50 7.84 6.59 14.29
C GLU A 50 6.58 6.88 13.47
N ILE A 51 6.67 6.88 12.14
CA ILE A 51 5.53 7.12 11.26
C ILE A 51 4.40 6.08 11.46
N VAL A 52 4.74 4.79 11.55
CA VAL A 52 3.71 3.74 11.69
C VAL A 52 3.13 3.61 13.10
N GLU A 53 3.70 4.28 14.10
CA GLU A 53 3.16 4.39 15.46
C GLU A 53 2.18 5.58 15.63
N LEU A 54 2.10 6.48 14.64
CA LEU A 54 1.14 7.58 14.66
C LEU A 54 -0.30 7.03 14.58
N ASP A 55 -1.20 7.60 15.35
CA ASP A 55 -2.63 7.41 15.12
C ASP A 55 -3.06 8.11 13.81
N LEU A 56 -4.24 7.75 13.30
CA LEU A 56 -4.70 8.23 12.00
C LEU A 56 -4.81 9.76 11.96
N GLN A 57 -5.29 10.40 13.01
CA GLN A 57 -5.46 11.86 13.02
C GLN A 57 -4.10 12.55 13.00
N SER A 58 -3.16 12.11 13.83
CA SER A 58 -1.79 12.63 13.86
C SER A 58 -1.06 12.45 12.53
N LEU A 59 -1.29 11.33 11.84
CA LEU A 59 -0.73 11.10 10.51
C LEU A 59 -1.31 12.09 9.48
N ILE A 60 -2.63 12.29 9.49
CA ILE A 60 -3.32 13.25 8.61
C ILE A 60 -2.81 14.66 8.89
N ASP A 61 -2.75 15.07 10.15
CA ASP A 61 -2.33 16.42 10.54
C ASP A 61 -0.91 16.73 10.04
N ARG A 62 0.03 15.78 10.17
CA ARG A 62 1.40 15.91 9.64
C ARG A 62 1.45 15.96 8.11
N LEU A 63 0.66 15.14 7.43
CA LEU A 63 0.58 15.18 5.96
C LEU A 63 -0.03 16.49 5.44
N GLN A 64 -0.94 17.10 6.20
CA GLN A 64 -1.57 18.38 5.86
C GLN A 64 -0.65 19.58 6.14
N ALA A 65 0.26 19.47 7.11
CA ALA A 65 1.02 20.62 7.65
C ALA A 65 2.13 21.15 6.73
N ASN A 66 2.44 20.54 5.58
CA ASN A 66 3.58 20.91 4.72
C ASN A 66 4.94 20.87 5.45
N ASP A 67 5.09 20.00 6.41
CA ASP A 67 6.32 19.85 7.17
C ASP A 67 7.25 18.74 6.61
N ASP A 68 7.70 17.80 7.44
CA ASP A 68 8.68 16.79 7.09
C ASP A 68 8.08 15.49 6.51
N LEU A 69 6.76 15.42 6.25
CA LEU A 69 6.09 14.19 5.84
C LEU A 69 5.36 14.33 4.50
N ASN A 70 5.58 13.39 3.59
CA ASN A 70 4.90 13.30 2.31
C ASN A 70 4.36 11.89 2.05
N ALA A 71 3.52 11.73 1.03
CA ALA A 71 2.85 10.48 0.71
C ALA A 71 3.85 9.34 0.41
N TYR A 72 4.92 9.62 -0.34
CA TYR A 72 5.93 8.63 -0.69
C TYR A 72 6.65 8.09 0.56
N THR A 73 7.05 8.96 1.47
CA THR A 73 7.73 8.57 2.73
C THR A 73 6.81 7.71 3.60
N VAL A 74 5.55 8.11 3.76
CA VAL A 74 4.54 7.34 4.51
C VAL A 74 4.34 5.96 3.89
N LEU A 75 4.19 5.89 2.56
CA LEU A 75 4.03 4.61 1.87
C LEU A 75 5.25 3.70 2.06
N CYS A 76 6.48 4.23 2.03
CA CYS A 76 7.68 3.45 2.34
C CYS A 76 7.63 2.86 3.75
N ALA A 77 7.26 3.65 4.76
CA ALA A 77 7.16 3.21 6.16
C ALA A 77 6.12 2.09 6.32
N TYR A 78 4.92 2.28 5.78
CA TYR A 78 3.85 1.28 5.82
C TYR A 78 4.19 0.01 5.02
N THR A 79 4.90 0.15 3.90
CA THR A 79 5.38 -1.00 3.12
C THR A 79 6.40 -1.83 3.91
N GLN A 80 7.36 -1.21 4.60
CA GLN A 80 8.30 -1.93 5.46
C GLN A 80 7.58 -2.67 6.59
N LYS A 81 6.62 -2.04 7.24
CA LYS A 81 5.79 -2.67 8.27
C LYS A 81 4.96 -3.83 7.72
N MET A 82 4.41 -3.66 6.53
CA MET A 82 3.65 -4.71 5.84
C MET A 82 4.53 -5.92 5.51
N LEU A 83 5.73 -5.72 4.96
CA LEU A 83 6.67 -6.80 4.63
C LEU A 83 7.08 -7.61 5.87
N ASP A 84 7.33 -6.94 7.00
CA ASP A 84 7.59 -7.59 8.29
C ASP A 84 6.38 -8.40 8.77
N SER A 85 5.18 -7.81 8.71
CA SER A 85 3.94 -8.48 9.09
C SER A 85 3.63 -9.67 8.18
N GLN A 86 3.85 -9.54 6.86
CA GLN A 86 3.63 -10.60 5.89
C GLN A 86 4.48 -11.84 6.16
N THR A 87 5.73 -11.65 6.58
CA THR A 87 6.63 -12.76 6.93
C THR A 87 6.09 -13.59 8.10
N ARG A 88 5.39 -12.97 9.04
CA ARG A 88 4.85 -13.61 10.25
C ARG A 88 3.42 -14.11 10.10
N LEU A 89 2.57 -13.37 9.38
CA LEU A 89 1.12 -13.54 9.39
C LEU A 89 0.54 -14.04 8.06
N ASN A 90 1.30 -13.93 6.96
CA ASN A 90 0.82 -14.25 5.61
C ASN A 90 -0.56 -13.62 5.28
N CYS A 91 -0.75 -12.33 5.65
CA CYS A 91 -2.05 -11.67 5.59
C CYS A 91 -2.31 -10.90 4.29
N VAL A 92 -1.29 -10.68 3.45
CA VAL A 92 -1.39 -9.95 2.18
C VAL A 92 -1.46 -10.93 1.02
N THR A 93 -2.49 -10.80 0.19
CA THR A 93 -2.63 -11.62 -1.03
C THR A 93 -1.74 -11.10 -2.15
N GLU A 94 -1.77 -9.80 -2.40
CA GLU A 94 -0.91 -9.14 -3.40
C GLU A 94 -0.74 -7.65 -3.08
N VAL A 95 0.30 -7.03 -3.64
CA VAL A 95 0.54 -5.59 -3.54
C VAL A 95 -0.14 -4.86 -4.70
N ILE A 96 -0.53 -3.62 -4.47
CA ILE A 96 -1.12 -2.76 -5.49
C ILE A 96 0.02 -2.00 -6.17
N ARG A 97 0.39 -2.45 -7.36
CA ARG A 97 1.63 -2.03 -8.06
C ARG A 97 1.72 -0.53 -8.31
N GLU A 98 0.59 0.11 -8.58
CA GLU A 98 0.50 1.55 -8.83
C GLU A 98 0.66 2.43 -7.58
N ALA A 99 0.71 1.84 -6.37
CA ALA A 99 0.72 2.62 -5.12
C ALA A 99 1.88 3.62 -5.03
N PHE A 100 3.09 3.23 -5.41
CA PHE A 100 4.26 4.11 -5.39
C PHE A 100 4.17 5.22 -6.43
N THR A 101 3.71 4.91 -7.64
CA THR A 101 3.46 5.93 -8.68
C THR A 101 2.39 6.92 -8.23
N THR A 102 1.29 6.42 -7.64
CA THR A 102 0.23 7.25 -7.08
C THR A 102 0.77 8.17 -5.97
N ALA A 103 1.64 7.66 -5.09
CA ALA A 103 2.25 8.48 -4.04
C ALA A 103 3.11 9.62 -4.62
N GLU A 104 3.93 9.33 -5.65
CA GLU A 104 4.71 10.34 -6.35
C GLU A 104 3.83 11.39 -7.05
N GLU A 105 2.76 10.96 -7.72
CA GLU A 105 1.79 11.86 -8.37
C GLU A 105 1.10 12.75 -7.33
N HIS A 106 0.70 12.19 -6.18
CA HIS A 106 0.11 12.93 -5.08
C HIS A 106 1.08 13.97 -4.51
N ASP A 107 2.35 13.61 -4.29
CA ASP A 107 3.36 14.53 -3.79
C ASP A 107 3.63 15.65 -4.80
N ASN A 108 3.75 15.34 -6.08
CA ASN A 108 3.94 16.35 -7.14
C ASN A 108 2.78 17.33 -7.22
N GLN A 109 1.55 16.85 -7.00
CA GLN A 109 0.34 17.69 -7.10
C GLN A 109 0.05 18.46 -5.84
N TRP A 110 0.23 17.86 -4.66
CA TRP A 110 -0.37 18.39 -3.42
C TRP A 110 0.63 18.68 -2.30
N TYR A 111 1.89 18.19 -2.34
CA TYR A 111 2.80 18.33 -1.20
C TYR A 111 2.93 19.77 -0.70
N ASN A 112 3.06 20.74 -1.60
CA ASN A 112 3.17 22.16 -1.29
C ASN A 112 1.83 22.93 -1.45
N SER A 113 0.71 22.23 -1.58
CA SER A 113 -0.61 22.85 -1.78
C SER A 113 -1.30 23.12 -0.45
N ASP A 114 -1.98 24.28 -0.35
CA ASP A 114 -2.87 24.60 0.78
C ASP A 114 -4.23 23.88 0.68
N ASN A 115 -4.53 23.27 -0.48
CA ASN A 115 -5.79 22.58 -0.75
C ASN A 115 -5.58 21.07 -0.95
N LYS A 116 -4.93 20.42 0.00
CA LYS A 116 -4.75 18.96 -0.04
C LYS A 116 -6.08 18.23 0.19
N PRO A 117 -6.29 17.07 -0.47
CA PRO A 117 -7.42 16.21 -0.16
C PRO A 117 -7.43 15.77 1.32
N PRO A 118 -8.60 15.47 1.91
CA PRO A 118 -8.74 15.22 3.35
C PRO A 118 -7.84 14.12 3.93
N ILE A 119 -7.55 13.05 3.16
CA ILE A 119 -6.65 11.96 3.56
C ILE A 119 -5.50 11.81 2.57
N TYR A 120 -4.98 12.94 2.04
CA TYR A 120 -3.83 12.97 1.17
C TYR A 120 -2.69 12.09 1.71
N GLY A 121 -2.21 11.16 0.89
CA GLY A 121 -1.04 10.34 1.20
C GLY A 121 -1.25 9.23 2.24
N VAL A 122 -2.46 9.06 2.78
CA VAL A 122 -2.74 7.99 3.76
C VAL A 122 -2.82 6.64 3.07
N PRO A 123 -1.93 5.67 3.38
CA PRO A 123 -2.02 4.32 2.84
C PRO A 123 -3.15 3.53 3.48
N PHE A 124 -3.86 2.73 2.69
CA PHE A 124 -4.87 1.82 3.23
C PHE A 124 -4.83 0.44 2.55
N SER A 125 -5.17 -0.59 3.31
CA SER A 125 -5.33 -1.95 2.81
C SER A 125 -6.75 -2.17 2.29
N VAL A 126 -6.88 -2.95 1.22
CA VAL A 126 -8.16 -3.34 0.64
C VAL A 126 -8.39 -4.82 0.89
N LYS A 127 -9.51 -5.17 1.49
CA LYS A 127 -9.88 -6.56 1.67
C LYS A 127 -10.22 -7.21 0.31
N CYS A 128 -9.72 -8.42 0.04
CA CYS A 128 -9.93 -9.14 -1.23
C CYS A 128 -11.39 -9.59 -1.46
N SER A 129 -12.33 -8.80 -0.97
CA SER A 129 -13.77 -8.91 -1.17
C SER A 129 -14.37 -7.66 -1.81
N PHE A 130 -13.57 -6.60 -1.93
CA PHE A 130 -13.97 -5.39 -2.64
C PHE A 130 -13.47 -5.44 -4.08
N ASN A 131 -14.32 -5.03 -5.02
CA ASN A 131 -13.89 -4.87 -6.40
C ASN A 131 -12.90 -3.71 -6.49
N MET A 132 -11.74 -4.01 -7.03
CA MET A 132 -10.70 -3.03 -7.29
C MET A 132 -10.21 -3.16 -8.72
N LYS A 133 -10.21 -2.06 -9.46
CA LYS A 133 -9.79 -2.01 -10.86
C LYS A 133 -8.40 -2.64 -11.05
N GLY A 134 -8.30 -3.54 -12.03
CA GLY A 134 -7.04 -4.23 -12.37
C GLY A 134 -6.70 -5.44 -11.49
N TYR A 135 -7.52 -5.76 -10.48
CA TYR A 135 -7.30 -6.85 -9.53
C TYR A 135 -8.47 -7.83 -9.50
N HIS A 136 -8.22 -9.06 -9.04
CA HIS A 136 -9.26 -10.08 -8.85
C HIS A 136 -9.94 -9.93 -7.50
N THR A 137 -11.26 -10.09 -7.45
CA THR A 137 -12.02 -10.22 -6.19
C THR A 137 -12.21 -11.70 -5.90
N THR A 138 -11.22 -12.32 -5.25
CA THR A 138 -11.21 -13.79 -5.09
C THR A 138 -12.11 -14.31 -3.97
N ILE A 139 -12.35 -13.52 -2.93
CA ILE A 139 -13.11 -13.92 -1.71
C ILE A 139 -12.56 -15.26 -1.16
N GLY A 140 -11.24 -15.46 -1.22
CA GLY A 140 -10.56 -16.68 -0.78
C GLY A 140 -10.67 -17.88 -1.74
N PHE A 141 -11.30 -17.75 -2.92
CA PHE A 141 -11.44 -18.83 -3.89
C PHE A 141 -10.41 -18.71 -5.02
N VAL A 142 -9.46 -19.62 -5.09
CA VAL A 142 -8.45 -19.69 -6.16
C VAL A 142 -9.07 -19.77 -7.56
N LYS A 143 -10.23 -20.41 -7.69
CA LYS A 143 -10.97 -20.53 -8.98
C LYS A 143 -11.31 -19.17 -9.60
N LYS A 144 -11.48 -18.14 -8.78
CA LYS A 144 -11.79 -16.78 -9.26
C LYS A 144 -10.62 -16.08 -9.95
N LEU A 145 -9.42 -16.62 -9.87
CA LEU A 145 -8.28 -16.15 -10.68
C LEU A 145 -8.44 -16.49 -12.18
N ALA A 146 -9.38 -17.36 -12.56
CA ALA A 146 -9.73 -17.62 -13.95
C ALA A 146 -10.74 -16.61 -14.52
N GLU A 147 -11.40 -15.82 -13.67
CA GLU A 147 -12.31 -14.76 -14.08
C GLU A 147 -11.52 -13.51 -14.53
N ALA A 148 -12.14 -12.61 -15.26
CA ALA A 148 -11.53 -11.33 -15.61
C ALA A 148 -11.25 -10.49 -14.36
N LYS A 149 -10.19 -9.69 -14.41
CA LYS A 149 -9.93 -8.65 -13.40
C LYS A 149 -11.03 -7.59 -13.45
N ASN A 150 -11.29 -6.94 -12.31
CA ASN A 150 -12.30 -5.89 -12.25
C ASN A 150 -11.92 -4.70 -13.15
N GLU A 151 -12.89 -4.18 -13.87
CA GLU A 151 -12.70 -3.02 -14.77
C GLU A 151 -12.81 -1.68 -14.03
N VAL A 152 -13.49 -1.68 -12.88
CA VAL A 152 -13.74 -0.49 -12.05
C VAL A 152 -13.55 -0.77 -10.57
N ASP A 153 -13.20 0.27 -9.83
CA ASP A 153 -13.26 0.24 -8.37
C ASP A 153 -14.71 0.23 -7.89
N CYS A 154 -15.00 -0.47 -6.80
CA CYS A 154 -16.28 -0.28 -6.12
C CYS A 154 -16.39 1.14 -5.56
N PRO A 155 -17.62 1.69 -5.36
CA PRO A 155 -17.82 3.08 -4.95
C PRO A 155 -17.05 3.49 -3.69
N PHE A 156 -16.88 2.56 -2.74
CA PHE A 156 -16.14 2.83 -1.51
C PHE A 156 -14.64 3.08 -1.78
N ILE A 157 -13.99 2.24 -2.59
CA ILE A 157 -12.57 2.39 -2.95
C ILE A 157 -12.37 3.65 -3.78
N ALA A 158 -13.24 3.87 -4.78
CA ALA A 158 -13.20 5.09 -5.60
C ALA A 158 -13.32 6.36 -4.74
N HIS A 159 -14.21 6.34 -3.72
CA HIS A 159 -14.36 7.47 -2.80
C HIS A 159 -13.09 7.72 -1.98
N LEU A 160 -12.47 6.69 -1.40
CA LEU A 160 -11.22 6.85 -0.63
C LEU A 160 -10.07 7.37 -1.50
N ARG A 161 -9.95 6.91 -2.76
CA ARG A 161 -8.97 7.46 -3.71
C ARG A 161 -9.22 8.95 -3.99
N ASN A 162 -10.49 9.34 -4.21
CA ASN A 162 -10.86 10.74 -4.43
C ASN A 162 -10.57 11.65 -3.23
N LEU A 163 -10.58 11.10 -2.02
CA LEU A 163 -10.16 11.80 -0.80
C LEU A 163 -8.64 11.86 -0.63
N GLY A 164 -7.85 11.29 -1.55
CA GLY A 164 -6.39 11.31 -1.54
C GLY A 164 -5.73 10.11 -0.85
N GLY A 165 -6.51 9.10 -0.48
CA GLY A 165 -5.97 7.85 0.08
C GLY A 165 -5.29 6.97 -0.97
N ILE A 166 -4.30 6.20 -0.56
CA ILE A 166 -3.48 5.33 -1.43
C ILE A 166 -3.71 3.87 -1.05
N PRO A 167 -4.49 3.09 -1.82
CA PRO A 167 -4.53 1.65 -1.61
C PRO A 167 -3.19 1.03 -1.99
N PHE A 168 -2.61 0.19 -1.12
CA PHE A 168 -1.26 -0.36 -1.37
C PHE A 168 -1.17 -1.88 -1.31
N VAL A 169 -2.13 -2.55 -0.66
CA VAL A 169 -2.18 -4.02 -0.58
C VAL A 169 -3.61 -4.55 -0.60
N LEU A 170 -3.78 -5.75 -1.14
CA LEU A 170 -4.96 -6.58 -0.95
C LEU A 170 -4.74 -7.54 0.21
N THR A 171 -5.69 -7.63 1.13
CA THR A 171 -5.59 -8.52 2.30
C THR A 171 -6.45 -9.77 2.14
N ASN A 172 -5.97 -10.85 2.75
CA ASN A 172 -6.62 -12.15 2.69
C ASN A 172 -8.00 -12.16 3.37
N VAL A 173 -8.83 -13.11 2.94
CA VAL A 173 -10.12 -13.42 3.56
C VAL A 173 -10.28 -14.94 3.63
N PRO A 174 -10.98 -15.47 4.65
CA PRO A 174 -11.34 -16.86 4.65
C PRO A 174 -12.27 -17.16 3.48
N GLN A 175 -12.19 -18.38 2.96
CA GLN A 175 -12.96 -18.82 1.80
C GLN A 175 -14.46 -18.60 2.01
N GLY A 176 -15.05 -17.74 1.18
CA GLY A 176 -16.48 -17.39 1.26
C GLY A 176 -16.91 -16.75 2.58
N PHE A 177 -16.00 -16.22 3.40
CA PHE A 177 -16.25 -15.70 4.76
C PHE A 177 -16.76 -16.75 5.76
N ILE A 178 -16.55 -18.05 5.50
CA ILE A 178 -17.16 -19.13 6.29
C ILE A 178 -16.30 -19.47 7.52
N SER A 179 -15.06 -19.02 7.61
CA SER A 179 -14.15 -19.33 8.71
C SER A 179 -13.67 -18.07 9.45
N TRP A 180 -13.35 -18.23 10.75
CA TRP A 180 -12.66 -17.20 11.54
C TRP A 180 -11.15 -17.14 11.27
N LEU A 181 -10.60 -18.17 10.61
CA LEU A 181 -9.18 -18.27 10.27
C LEU A 181 -9.00 -18.18 8.75
N SER A 182 -8.09 -17.34 8.32
CA SER A 182 -7.56 -17.29 6.96
C SER A 182 -6.07 -17.56 7.01
N SER A 183 -5.63 -18.60 6.34
CA SER A 183 -4.21 -18.96 6.18
C SER A 183 -3.80 -18.82 4.72
#